data_5b3cfc3af50e9f121f4451d98adcd888
#
_entry.id   5b3cfc3af50e9f121f4451d98adcd888
#
_cell.length_a   1.000
_cell.length_b   1.000
_cell.length_c   1.000
_cell.angle_alpha   90.00
_cell.angle_beta   90.00
_cell.angle_gamma   90.00
#
_symmetry.space_group_name_H-M   'P 1'
#
loop_
_entity.id
_entity.type
_entity.pdbx_description
1 polymer ?
#
loop_
_entity_poly.entity_id
_entity_poly.type
_entity_poly.pdbx_seq_one_letter_code
_entity_poly.pdbx_strand_id
1 'polypeptide(L)'
;KAVLRDVKSGIAQLEKRIARLTKEALVLVGKHPDLERAFTLLVSVKGIAQTSAIALMGELLLLPPGLSHREWVKFAGLDPRAFDSGKSVHKKARLSKAGNRHIRSALYMPALSAKQHDPHVRAYFQHLVNNGKLPLQAVCAVMRKLLHAIHGMLKHDKPFDNARFYAIPA
;
A
#
# COMPACT_ATOMS: atom_id res chain seq x y z
N LYS A 1 1.41 -27.51 -26.11
CA LYS A 1 2.24 -26.43 -26.71
C LYS A 1 1.39 -25.23 -27.18
N ALA A 2 0.24 -25.44 -27.86
CA ALA A 2 -0.64 -24.36 -28.35
C ALA A 2 -1.18 -23.50 -27.23
N VAL A 3 -1.77 -24.10 -26.19
CA VAL A 3 -2.30 -23.37 -25.00
C VAL A 3 -1.24 -22.51 -24.33
N LEU A 4 -0.01 -23.04 -24.16
CA LEU A 4 1.07 -22.25 -23.54
C LEU A 4 1.46 -21.03 -24.40
N ARG A 5 1.43 -21.16 -25.72
CA ARG A 5 1.69 -20.05 -26.66
C ARG A 5 0.59 -18.99 -26.55
N ASP A 6 -0.66 -19.41 -26.48
CA ASP A 6 -1.81 -18.52 -26.35
C ASP A 6 -1.77 -17.73 -25.02
N VAL A 7 -1.52 -18.43 -23.90
CA VAL A 7 -1.37 -17.78 -22.59
C VAL A 7 -0.21 -16.77 -22.59
N LYS A 8 0.95 -17.12 -23.15
CA LYS A 8 2.08 -16.19 -23.26
C LYS A 8 1.74 -14.96 -24.11
N SER A 9 1.02 -15.15 -25.22
CA SER A 9 0.56 -14.04 -26.06
C SER A 9 -0.40 -13.13 -25.31
N GLY A 10 -1.37 -13.70 -24.57
CA GLY A 10 -2.30 -12.95 -23.74
C GLY A 10 -1.60 -12.12 -22.65
N ILE A 11 -0.61 -12.71 -21.97
CA ILE A 11 0.20 -11.99 -20.98
C ILE A 11 0.92 -10.80 -21.63
N ALA A 12 1.60 -11.01 -22.76
CA ALA A 12 2.31 -9.95 -23.47
C ALA A 12 1.39 -8.81 -23.94
N GLN A 13 0.17 -9.12 -24.36
CA GLN A 13 -0.84 -8.11 -24.70
C GLN A 13 -1.28 -7.29 -23.48
N LEU A 14 -1.50 -7.95 -22.34
CA LEU A 14 -1.87 -7.26 -21.09
C LEU A 14 -0.73 -6.37 -20.60
N GLU A 15 0.51 -6.81 -20.65
CA GLU A 15 1.70 -6.03 -20.31
C GLU A 15 1.81 -4.76 -21.16
N LYS A 16 1.65 -4.89 -22.49
CA LYS A 16 1.62 -3.74 -23.41
C LYS A 16 0.49 -2.76 -23.08
N ARG A 17 -0.68 -3.28 -22.73
CA ARG A 17 -1.83 -2.46 -22.35
C ARG A 17 -1.58 -1.70 -21.04
N ILE A 18 -1.00 -2.37 -20.04
CA ILE A 18 -0.62 -1.75 -18.77
C ILE A 18 0.40 -0.64 -19.03
N ALA A 19 1.46 -0.90 -19.80
CA ALA A 19 2.47 0.09 -20.10
C ALA A 19 1.89 1.32 -20.81
N ARG A 20 1.00 1.12 -21.78
CA ARG A 20 0.32 2.22 -22.48
C ARG A 20 -0.54 3.06 -21.53
N LEU A 21 -1.40 2.41 -20.74
CA LEU A 21 -2.28 3.12 -19.79
C LEU A 21 -1.48 3.84 -18.72
N THR A 22 -0.38 3.27 -18.25
CA THR A 22 0.54 3.92 -17.30
C THR A 22 1.14 5.19 -17.92
N LYS A 23 1.59 5.12 -19.19
CA LYS A 23 2.12 6.30 -19.90
C LYS A 23 1.06 7.41 -20.06
N GLU A 24 -0.15 7.04 -20.47
CA GLU A 24 -1.27 7.99 -20.62
C GLU A 24 -1.61 8.65 -19.27
N ALA A 25 -1.66 7.87 -18.20
CA ALA A 25 -1.88 8.39 -16.83
C ALA A 25 -0.77 9.35 -16.38
N LEU A 26 0.50 9.04 -16.68
CA LEU A 26 1.62 9.94 -16.35
C LEU A 26 1.54 11.27 -17.11
N VAL A 27 1.13 11.25 -18.38
CA VAL A 27 0.88 12.47 -19.15
C VAL A 27 -0.23 13.30 -18.52
N LEU A 28 -1.29 12.67 -18.03
CA LEU A 28 -2.37 13.35 -17.33
C LEU A 28 -1.89 13.95 -16.00
N VAL A 29 -1.15 13.18 -15.21
CA VAL A 29 -0.55 13.64 -13.94
C VAL A 29 0.30 14.88 -14.17
N GLY A 30 1.19 14.88 -15.17
CA GLY A 30 2.05 16.03 -15.49
C GLY A 30 1.33 17.30 -15.96
N LYS A 31 0.04 17.20 -16.33
CA LYS A 31 -0.78 18.39 -16.68
C LYS A 31 -1.37 19.09 -15.46
N HIS A 32 -1.35 18.47 -14.29
CA HIS A 32 -1.96 18.96 -13.06
C HIS A 32 -0.92 19.01 -11.92
N PRO A 33 -0.44 20.19 -11.51
CA PRO A 33 0.62 20.33 -10.51
C PRO A 33 0.34 19.59 -9.20
N ASP A 34 -0.91 19.60 -8.73
CA ASP A 34 -1.30 18.90 -7.49
C ASP A 34 -1.15 17.37 -7.62
N LEU A 35 -1.51 16.82 -8.79
CA LEU A 35 -1.35 15.39 -9.07
C LEU A 35 0.11 15.02 -9.21
N GLU A 36 0.90 15.85 -9.88
CA GLU A 36 2.34 15.66 -10.04
C GLU A 36 3.05 15.69 -8.68
N ARG A 37 2.63 16.61 -7.80
CA ARG A 37 3.15 16.67 -6.44
C ARG A 37 2.79 15.43 -5.64
N ALA A 38 1.54 15.00 -5.65
CA ALA A 38 1.10 13.78 -4.98
C ALA A 38 1.84 12.54 -5.51
N PHE A 39 2.02 12.45 -6.83
CA PHE A 39 2.79 11.37 -7.46
C PHE A 39 4.24 11.35 -6.97
N THR A 40 4.91 12.51 -6.98
CA THR A 40 6.30 12.66 -6.51
C THR A 40 6.44 12.22 -5.05
N LEU A 41 5.50 12.60 -4.19
CA LEU A 41 5.47 12.14 -2.82
C LEU A 41 5.35 10.61 -2.73
N LEU A 42 4.41 10.01 -3.46
CA LEU A 42 4.21 8.56 -3.42
C LEU A 42 5.42 7.77 -3.87
N VAL A 43 6.08 8.19 -4.95
CA VAL A 43 7.28 7.49 -5.45
C VAL A 43 8.51 7.72 -4.58
N SER A 44 8.50 8.66 -3.64
CA SER A 44 9.55 8.81 -2.64
C SER A 44 9.61 7.63 -1.65
N VAL A 45 8.53 6.85 -1.55
CA VAL A 45 8.49 5.64 -0.73
C VAL A 45 9.22 4.51 -1.45
N LYS A 46 10.31 3.98 -0.88
CA LYS A 46 10.96 2.79 -1.42
C LYS A 46 9.96 1.63 -1.54
N GLY A 47 9.76 1.15 -2.75
CA GLY A 47 8.81 0.09 -3.06
C GLY A 47 7.53 0.54 -3.77
N ILE A 48 7.23 1.83 -3.81
CA ILE A 48 6.14 2.37 -4.62
C ILE A 48 6.71 2.79 -5.98
N ALA A 49 6.50 1.98 -7.00
CA ALA A 49 6.82 2.30 -8.39
C ALA A 49 5.65 3.07 -9.06
N GLN A 50 5.89 3.59 -10.27
CA GLN A 50 4.93 4.41 -11.03
C GLN A 50 3.53 3.80 -11.10
N THR A 51 3.42 2.53 -11.47
CA THR A 51 2.12 1.85 -11.59
C THR A 51 1.37 1.78 -10.26
N SER A 52 2.09 1.50 -9.16
CA SER A 52 1.48 1.47 -7.82
C SER A 52 1.10 2.87 -7.34
N ALA A 53 1.91 3.88 -7.65
CA ALA A 53 1.60 5.28 -7.33
C ALA A 53 0.32 5.74 -8.04
N ILE A 54 0.19 5.49 -9.34
CA ILE A 54 -1.01 5.81 -10.12
C ILE A 54 -2.24 5.09 -9.55
N ALA A 55 -2.13 3.79 -9.27
CA ALA A 55 -3.23 3.02 -8.70
C ALA A 55 -3.66 3.55 -7.32
N LEU A 56 -2.69 3.90 -6.46
CA LEU A 56 -2.98 4.50 -5.16
C LEU A 56 -3.60 5.88 -5.28
N MET A 57 -3.09 6.74 -6.16
CA MET A 57 -3.66 8.06 -6.41
C MET A 57 -5.11 7.97 -6.87
N GLY A 58 -5.41 7.09 -7.83
CA GLY A 58 -6.77 6.92 -8.35
C GLY A 58 -7.79 6.52 -7.28
N GLU A 59 -7.35 5.84 -6.22
CA GLU A 59 -8.21 5.41 -5.13
C GLU A 59 -8.23 6.40 -3.95
N LEU A 60 -7.07 6.98 -3.62
CA LEU A 60 -6.93 7.83 -2.44
C LEU A 60 -7.46 9.24 -2.65
N LEU A 61 -7.33 9.79 -3.87
CA LEU A 61 -7.83 11.12 -4.19
C LEU A 61 -9.36 11.18 -4.34
N LEU A 62 -10.02 10.02 -4.45
CA LEU A 62 -11.47 9.91 -4.43
C LEU A 62 -12.05 9.87 -3.01
N LEU A 63 -11.22 9.75 -1.98
CA LEU A 63 -11.68 9.75 -0.61
C LEU A 63 -12.18 11.14 -0.20
N PRO A 64 -13.24 11.21 0.62
CA PRO A 64 -13.70 12.48 1.16
C PRO A 64 -12.56 13.27 1.83
N PRO A 65 -12.50 14.59 1.62
CA PRO A 65 -11.51 15.41 2.28
C PRO A 65 -11.70 15.40 3.80
N GLY A 66 -10.60 15.56 4.53
CA GLY A 66 -10.63 15.64 6.00
C GLY A 66 -10.61 14.32 6.75
N LEU A 67 -10.65 13.18 6.05
CA LEU A 67 -10.52 11.88 6.71
C LEU A 67 -9.16 11.74 7.43
N SER A 68 -9.22 11.21 8.65
CA SER A 68 -8.01 10.86 9.41
C SER A 68 -7.30 9.64 8.84
N HIS A 69 -6.03 9.47 9.19
CA HIS A 69 -5.27 8.28 8.81
C HIS A 69 -5.91 6.95 9.29
N ARG A 70 -6.66 6.99 10.42
CA ARG A 70 -7.38 5.82 10.94
C ARG A 70 -8.59 5.46 10.06
N GLU A 71 -9.30 6.47 9.58
CA GLU A 71 -10.42 6.29 8.66
C GLU A 71 -9.94 5.77 7.29
N TRP A 72 -8.79 6.24 6.80
CA TRP A 72 -8.17 5.67 5.60
C TRP A 72 -7.88 4.18 5.74
N VAL A 73 -7.34 3.76 6.89
CA VAL A 73 -7.09 2.34 7.19
C VAL A 73 -8.37 1.54 7.23
N LYS A 74 -9.42 2.09 7.86
CA LYS A 74 -10.74 1.47 7.94
C LYS A 74 -11.38 1.37 6.56
N PHE A 75 -11.29 2.45 5.76
CA PHE A 75 -11.76 2.46 4.38
C PHE A 75 -11.02 1.45 3.49
N ALA A 76 -9.73 1.27 3.69
CA ALA A 76 -8.95 0.23 3.02
C ALA A 76 -9.22 -1.19 3.55
N GLY A 77 -9.93 -1.35 4.67
CA GLY A 77 -10.17 -2.64 5.33
C GLY A 77 -8.90 -3.30 5.85
N LEU A 78 -7.92 -2.47 6.26
CA LEU A 78 -6.66 -2.88 6.88
C LEU A 78 -6.71 -2.79 8.42
N ASP A 79 -7.85 -2.45 8.98
CA ASP A 79 -8.10 -2.44 10.41
C ASP A 79 -8.24 -3.88 10.96
N PRO A 80 -7.69 -4.19 12.14
CA PRO A 80 -7.94 -5.45 12.80
C PRO A 80 -9.35 -5.46 13.37
N ARG A 81 -10.11 -6.50 13.08
CA ARG A 81 -11.42 -6.75 13.68
C ARG A 81 -11.28 -7.81 14.77
N ALA A 82 -11.56 -7.44 16.01
CA ALA A 82 -11.71 -8.38 17.10
C ALA A 82 -13.06 -9.14 16.96
N PHE A 83 -13.05 -10.38 17.37
CA PHE A 83 -14.24 -11.23 17.45
C PHE A 83 -14.35 -11.73 18.88
N ASP A 84 -14.77 -10.84 19.77
CA ASP A 84 -15.03 -11.17 21.15
C ASP A 84 -16.54 -11.13 21.37
N SER A 85 -17.11 -12.21 21.87
CA SER A 85 -18.52 -12.29 22.25
C SER A 85 -18.65 -12.94 23.62
N GLY A 86 -19.12 -12.18 24.59
CA GLY A 86 -19.28 -12.62 25.97
C GLY A 86 -17.95 -13.07 26.62
N LYS A 87 -18.06 -13.90 27.67
CA LYS A 87 -16.91 -14.39 28.43
C LYS A 87 -16.19 -15.58 27.81
N SER A 88 -16.78 -16.24 26.81
CA SER A 88 -16.30 -17.55 26.32
C SER A 88 -15.77 -17.54 24.87
N VAL A 89 -16.05 -16.51 24.08
CA VAL A 89 -15.64 -16.47 22.67
C VAL A 89 -14.56 -15.42 22.44
N HIS A 90 -13.30 -15.88 22.45
CA HIS A 90 -12.13 -15.06 22.08
C HIS A 90 -11.48 -15.61 20.82
N LYS A 91 -11.81 -15.06 19.65
CA LYS A 91 -11.17 -15.45 18.39
C LYS A 91 -10.02 -14.52 18.06
N LYS A 92 -8.95 -15.05 17.47
CA LYS A 92 -7.81 -14.26 16.99
C LYS A 92 -8.30 -13.15 16.03
N ALA A 93 -7.90 -11.92 16.28
CA ALA A 93 -8.22 -10.78 15.43
C ALA A 93 -7.75 -11.03 13.99
N ARG A 94 -8.59 -10.66 13.03
CA ARG A 94 -8.32 -10.75 11.58
C ARG A 94 -8.50 -9.38 10.96
N LEU A 95 -7.91 -9.16 9.79
CA LEU A 95 -8.22 -7.97 9.00
C LEU A 95 -9.70 -7.93 8.66
N SER A 96 -10.32 -6.76 8.77
CA SER A 96 -11.74 -6.57 8.49
C SER A 96 -12.06 -6.92 7.04
N LYS A 97 -11.16 -6.58 6.10
CA LYS A 97 -11.36 -6.67 4.66
C LYS A 97 -12.63 -5.99 4.16
N ALA A 98 -13.38 -5.37 5.07
CA ALA A 98 -14.56 -4.58 4.77
C ALA A 98 -14.10 -3.21 4.28
N GLY A 99 -14.06 -3.00 2.97
CA GLY A 99 -13.60 -1.75 2.39
C GLY A 99 -12.91 -1.93 1.04
N ASN A 100 -12.24 -0.90 0.59
CA ASN A 100 -11.69 -0.83 -0.75
C ASN A 100 -10.56 -1.86 -0.97
N ARG A 101 -10.85 -2.88 -1.76
CA ARG A 101 -9.89 -3.93 -2.10
C ARG A 101 -8.76 -3.42 -2.99
N HIS A 102 -9.00 -2.38 -3.79
CA HIS A 102 -8.03 -1.87 -4.74
C HIS A 102 -6.87 -1.18 -4.02
N ILE A 103 -7.15 -0.41 -2.96
CA ILE A 103 -6.10 0.16 -2.09
C ILE A 103 -5.25 -0.97 -1.47
N ARG A 104 -5.87 -2.04 -0.96
CA ARG A 104 -5.11 -3.18 -0.42
C ARG A 104 -4.24 -3.85 -1.46
N SER A 105 -4.78 -4.07 -2.67
CA SER A 105 -4.03 -4.67 -3.78
C SER A 105 -2.85 -3.79 -4.20
N ALA A 106 -3.08 -2.47 -4.33
CA ALA A 106 -2.06 -1.51 -4.71
C ALA A 106 -0.95 -1.36 -3.65
N LEU A 107 -1.24 -1.61 -2.36
CA LEU A 107 -0.27 -1.54 -1.26
C LEU A 107 0.53 -2.83 -1.04
N TYR A 108 0.05 -3.97 -1.54
CA TYR A 108 0.65 -5.26 -1.22
C TYR A 108 2.08 -5.41 -1.76
N MET A 109 2.27 -5.20 -3.06
CA MET A 109 3.60 -5.27 -3.67
C MET A 109 4.56 -4.19 -3.15
N PRO A 110 4.13 -2.92 -3.01
CA PRO A 110 4.91 -1.90 -2.30
C PRO A 110 5.37 -2.33 -0.91
N ALA A 111 4.51 -2.93 -0.09
CA ALA A 111 4.89 -3.39 1.24
C ALA A 111 5.93 -4.52 1.19
N LEU A 112 5.80 -5.45 0.24
CA LEU A 112 6.80 -6.50 0.01
C LEU A 112 8.14 -5.94 -0.45
N SER A 113 8.13 -4.98 -1.37
CA SER A 113 9.34 -4.33 -1.87
C SER A 113 9.98 -3.46 -0.80
N ALA A 114 9.21 -2.64 -0.08
CA ALA A 114 9.71 -1.79 0.98
C ALA A 114 10.39 -2.60 2.09
N LYS A 115 9.77 -3.70 2.57
CA LYS A 115 10.41 -4.57 3.58
C LYS A 115 11.72 -5.19 3.11
N GLN A 116 11.92 -5.32 1.79
CA GLN A 116 13.15 -5.88 1.22
C GLN A 116 14.23 -4.83 1.02
N HIS A 117 13.87 -3.61 0.66
CA HIS A 117 14.79 -2.58 0.19
C HIS A 117 14.96 -1.38 1.14
N ASP A 118 14.05 -1.19 2.11
CA ASP A 118 14.17 -0.15 3.11
C ASP A 118 14.54 -0.74 4.48
N PRO A 119 15.65 -0.31 5.10
CA PRO A 119 16.13 -0.88 6.36
C PRO A 119 15.15 -0.67 7.53
N HIS A 120 14.46 0.49 7.60
CA HIS A 120 13.52 0.79 8.66
C HIS A 120 12.22 -0.02 8.53
N VAL A 121 11.72 -0.19 7.29
CA VAL A 121 10.56 -1.04 7.02
C VAL A 121 10.89 -2.50 7.28
N ARG A 122 12.09 -2.95 6.91
CA ARG A 122 12.59 -4.30 7.22
C ARG A 122 12.66 -4.54 8.71
N ALA A 123 13.25 -3.62 9.47
CA ALA A 123 13.35 -3.71 10.92
C ALA A 123 11.98 -3.80 11.58
N TYR A 124 11.01 -2.98 11.14
CA TYR A 124 9.64 -3.07 11.60
C TYR A 124 8.99 -4.43 11.31
N PHE A 125 9.14 -4.93 10.10
CA PHE A 125 8.64 -6.26 9.73
C PHE A 125 9.24 -7.34 10.61
N GLN A 126 10.56 -7.33 10.79
CA GLN A 126 11.31 -8.30 11.60
C GLN A 126 10.89 -8.25 13.07
N HIS A 127 10.73 -7.04 13.63
CA HIS A 127 10.21 -6.85 14.97
C HIS A 127 8.84 -7.51 15.15
N LEU A 128 7.94 -7.37 14.19
CA LEU A 128 6.62 -8.01 14.26
C LEU A 128 6.68 -9.54 14.21
N VAL A 129 7.56 -10.10 13.36
CA VAL A 129 7.74 -11.55 13.23
C VAL A 129 8.39 -12.11 14.50
N ASN A 130 9.41 -11.46 15.05
CA ASN A 130 10.06 -11.85 16.29
C ASN A 130 9.09 -11.82 17.48
N ASN A 131 8.08 -10.94 17.44
CA ASN A 131 6.99 -10.89 18.41
C ASN A 131 5.82 -11.84 18.08
N GLY A 132 6.07 -12.91 17.33
CA GLY A 132 5.13 -13.99 17.09
C GLY A 132 4.05 -13.75 16.04
N LYS A 133 4.15 -12.68 15.23
CA LYS A 133 3.22 -12.48 14.10
C LYS A 133 3.64 -13.36 12.92
N LEU A 134 2.64 -13.97 12.27
CA LEU A 134 2.90 -14.67 11.02
C LEU A 134 3.40 -13.69 9.94
N PRO A 135 4.29 -14.11 9.02
CA PRO A 135 4.85 -13.23 7.99
C PRO A 135 3.80 -12.43 7.20
N LEU A 136 2.69 -13.07 6.82
CA LEU A 136 1.61 -12.38 6.11
C LEU A 136 0.91 -11.33 6.98
N GLN A 137 0.75 -11.58 8.28
CA GLN A 137 0.20 -10.59 9.22
C GLN A 137 1.14 -9.39 9.36
N ALA A 138 2.45 -9.63 9.40
CA ALA A 138 3.46 -8.59 9.45
C ALA A 138 3.45 -7.74 8.16
N VAL A 139 3.31 -8.36 6.98
CA VAL A 139 3.11 -7.61 5.71
C VAL A 139 1.86 -6.74 5.77
N CYS A 140 0.73 -7.24 6.25
CA CYS A 140 -0.48 -6.45 6.40
C CYS A 140 -0.30 -5.27 7.38
N ALA A 141 0.49 -5.44 8.43
CA ALA A 141 0.85 -4.36 9.35
C ALA A 141 1.75 -3.31 8.67
N VAL A 142 2.69 -3.73 7.82
CA VAL A 142 3.48 -2.82 6.98
C VAL A 142 2.58 -2.03 6.03
N MET A 143 1.66 -2.68 5.31
CA MET A 143 0.68 -2.01 4.44
C MET A 143 -0.11 -0.94 5.17
N ARG A 144 -0.62 -1.28 6.36
CA ARG A 144 -1.35 -0.33 7.22
C ARG A 144 -0.48 0.86 7.60
N LYS A 145 0.76 0.62 8.01
CA LYS A 145 1.68 1.68 8.42
C LYS A 145 2.15 2.54 7.25
N LEU A 146 2.33 1.95 6.06
CA LEU A 146 2.57 2.70 4.83
C LEU A 146 1.40 3.62 4.49
N LEU A 147 0.16 3.15 4.64
CA LEU A 147 -1.02 3.98 4.40
C LEU A 147 -1.11 5.17 5.37
N HIS A 148 -0.72 4.98 6.64
CA HIS A 148 -0.58 6.08 7.61
C HIS A 148 0.50 7.09 7.18
N ALA A 149 1.65 6.60 6.71
CA ALA A 149 2.73 7.45 6.24
C ALA A 149 2.29 8.25 5.00
N ILE A 150 1.66 7.60 4.02
CA ILE A 150 1.14 8.25 2.80
C ILE A 150 0.13 9.35 3.16
N HIS A 151 -0.80 9.08 4.09
CA HIS A 151 -1.72 10.12 4.57
C HIS A 151 -0.97 11.33 5.14
N GLY A 152 0.03 11.09 5.99
CA GLY A 152 0.86 12.14 6.56
C GLY A 152 1.66 12.93 5.52
N MET A 153 2.22 12.23 4.54
CA MET A 153 2.97 12.83 3.43
C MET A 153 2.11 13.78 2.60
N LEU A 154 0.93 13.31 2.19
CA LEU A 154 -0.01 14.10 1.39
C LEU A 154 -0.60 15.28 2.19
N LYS A 155 -0.89 15.06 3.49
CA LYS A 155 -1.44 16.11 4.37
C LYS A 155 -0.44 17.24 4.65
N HIS A 156 0.84 16.91 4.82
CA HIS A 156 1.88 17.86 5.24
C HIS A 156 2.83 18.25 4.10
N ASP A 157 2.58 17.76 2.90
CA ASP A 157 3.40 17.98 1.71
C ASP A 157 4.89 17.65 1.93
N LYS A 158 5.17 16.52 2.60
CA LYS A 158 6.53 16.08 2.92
C LYS A 158 6.82 14.70 2.34
N PRO A 159 8.03 14.47 1.80
CA PRO A 159 8.43 13.16 1.30
C PRO A 159 8.48 12.12 2.41
N PHE A 160 8.61 10.87 2.02
CA PHE A 160 8.70 9.75 2.96
C PHE A 160 9.93 9.87 3.85
N ASP A 161 9.71 9.75 5.15
CA ASP A 161 10.76 9.68 6.17
C ASP A 161 10.74 8.27 6.80
N ASN A 162 11.72 7.47 6.44
CA ASN A 162 11.84 6.10 6.89
C ASN A 162 12.20 5.99 8.38
N ALA A 163 12.94 6.94 8.94
CA ALA A 163 13.27 6.97 10.37
C ALA A 163 12.01 7.22 11.21
N ARG A 164 11.10 8.09 10.73
CA ARG A 164 9.77 8.27 11.35
C ARG A 164 8.86 7.08 11.15
N PHE A 165 9.03 6.35 10.04
CA PHE A 165 8.27 5.12 9.83
C PHE A 165 8.56 4.10 10.95
N TYR A 166 9.83 3.84 11.26
CA TYR A 166 10.23 2.99 12.37
C TYR A 166 11.66 3.32 12.82
N ALA A 167 11.81 3.75 14.05
CA ALA A 167 13.14 3.94 14.64
C ALA A 167 13.78 2.57 14.88
N ILE A 168 14.93 2.33 14.25
CA ILE A 168 15.71 1.11 14.49
C ILE A 168 16.34 1.25 15.87
N PRO A 169 16.09 0.31 16.81
CA PRO A 169 16.80 0.31 18.09
C PRO A 169 18.30 0.24 17.87
N ALA A 170 19.05 1.03 18.65
CA ALA A 170 20.51 1.02 18.64
C ALA A 170 21.05 -0.33 19.14
#